data_7cc4289686bc7348a8adeeaaa457c863
#
_entry.id   7cc4289686bc7348a8adeeaaa457c863
#
_cell.length_a   1.000
_cell.length_b   1.000
_cell.length_c   1.000
_cell.angle_alpha   90.00
_cell.angle_beta   90.00
_cell.angle_gamma   90.00
#
_symmetry.space_group_name_H-M   'P 1'
#
loop_
_entity.id
_entity.type
_entity.pdbx_description
1 polymer ?
#
loop_
_entity_poly.entity_id
_entity_poly.type
_entity_poly.pdbx_seq_one_letter_code
_entity_poly.pdbx_strand_id
1 'polypeptide(L)'
;MKKRVLFISSTGGHLSELLQLKALFAKVDYHIITEKTKSNMALTNKYPNRVNFLMYGTKDHILSYPLKLLINCFKSLYFYLKLRPDYIITTGAHTAGPMCCIGKIFGSHIIYIETFANKKTKTVTGRLLYPIADVFIVQWKEMLELYPDAIYGGWIY
;
A
#
# COMPACT_ATOMS: atom_id res chain seq x y z
N MET A 1 -14.82 -3.10 -19.35
CA MET A 1 -14.32 -1.98 -18.52
C MET A 1 -12.97 -2.36 -17.90
N LYS A 2 -12.03 -1.39 -17.75
CA LYS A 2 -10.79 -1.64 -17.01
C LYS A 2 -11.08 -1.84 -15.52
N LYS A 3 -10.37 -2.75 -14.86
CA LYS A 3 -10.44 -2.93 -13.40
C LYS A 3 -9.90 -1.68 -12.69
N ARG A 4 -10.57 -1.26 -11.62
CA ARG A 4 -10.14 -0.14 -10.78
C ARG A 4 -9.14 -0.63 -9.75
N VAL A 5 -7.93 -0.11 -9.80
CA VAL A 5 -6.82 -0.55 -8.96
C VAL A 5 -6.28 0.62 -8.16
N LEU A 6 -6.28 0.47 -6.85
CA LEU A 6 -5.68 1.41 -5.94
C LEU A 6 -4.28 0.93 -5.55
N PHE A 7 -3.28 1.75 -5.86
CA PHE A 7 -1.90 1.56 -5.42
C PHE A 7 -1.66 2.42 -4.17
N ILE A 8 -1.29 1.80 -3.05
CA ILE A 8 -1.10 2.53 -1.79
C ILE A 8 0.18 2.12 -1.08
N SER A 9 0.94 3.09 -0.62
CA SER A 9 2.10 2.88 0.26
C SER A 9 2.42 4.12 1.08
N SER A 10 3.23 3.97 2.13
CA SER A 10 3.86 5.13 2.76
C SER A 10 4.93 5.74 1.84
N THR A 11 5.48 6.88 2.25
CA THR A 11 6.59 7.54 1.56
C THR A 11 7.91 6.74 1.61
N GLY A 12 8.93 7.18 0.89
CA GLY A 12 10.27 6.59 0.90
C GLY A 12 10.40 5.34 0.04
N GLY A 13 11.14 4.33 0.52
CA GLY A 13 11.42 3.09 -0.20
C GLY A 13 10.16 2.35 -0.66
N HIS A 14 9.14 2.24 0.19
CA HIS A 14 7.88 1.62 -0.16
C HIS A 14 7.17 2.26 -1.35
N LEU A 15 7.19 3.61 -1.41
CA LEU A 15 6.64 4.33 -2.57
C LEU A 15 7.48 4.10 -3.82
N SER A 16 8.82 4.08 -3.68
CA SER A 16 9.71 3.80 -4.80
C SER A 16 9.48 2.40 -5.37
N GLU A 17 9.30 1.40 -4.51
CA GLU A 17 8.94 0.04 -4.89
C GLU A 17 7.57 0.01 -5.60
N LEU A 18 6.54 0.65 -5.02
CA LEU A 18 5.20 0.72 -5.61
C LEU A 18 5.21 1.32 -7.02
N LEU A 19 5.98 2.38 -7.24
CA LEU A 19 6.07 3.07 -8.52
C LEU A 19 6.82 2.28 -9.60
N GLN A 20 7.56 1.24 -9.26
CA GLN A 20 8.13 0.31 -10.25
C GLN A 20 7.04 -0.49 -10.96
N LEU A 21 5.88 -0.66 -10.33
CA LEU A 21 4.73 -1.32 -10.94
C LEU A 21 4.03 -0.48 -12.01
N LYS A 22 4.62 0.65 -12.43
CA LYS A 22 4.06 1.60 -13.41
C LYS A 22 3.65 0.96 -14.75
N ALA A 23 4.23 -0.17 -15.13
CA ALA A 23 3.85 -0.92 -16.33
C ALA A 23 2.38 -1.40 -16.27
N LEU A 24 1.82 -1.58 -15.08
CA LEU A 24 0.42 -1.94 -14.87
C LEU A 24 -0.53 -0.76 -15.11
N PHE A 25 -0.06 0.48 -14.93
CA PHE A 25 -0.92 1.67 -15.01
C PHE A 25 -1.62 1.83 -16.36
N ALA A 26 -0.96 1.44 -17.46
CA ALA A 26 -1.58 1.46 -18.78
C ALA A 26 -2.72 0.43 -18.95
N LYS A 27 -2.71 -0.65 -18.17
CA LYS A 27 -3.62 -1.80 -18.30
C LYS A 27 -4.89 -1.66 -17.46
N VAL A 28 -4.89 -0.81 -16.42
CA VAL A 28 -5.95 -0.69 -15.43
C VAL A 28 -6.41 0.76 -15.28
N ASP A 29 -7.54 0.98 -14.63
CA ASP A 29 -7.95 2.31 -14.14
C ASP A 29 -7.37 2.47 -12.74
N TYR A 30 -6.27 3.22 -12.63
CA TYR A 30 -5.48 3.29 -11.42
C TYR A 30 -5.63 4.61 -10.66
N HIS A 31 -5.47 4.52 -9.34
CA HIS A 31 -5.19 5.64 -8.46
C HIS A 31 -4.01 5.31 -7.55
N ILE A 32 -3.29 6.35 -7.11
CA ILE A 32 -2.16 6.23 -6.20
C ILE A 32 -2.50 6.99 -4.92
N ILE A 33 -2.32 6.35 -3.77
CA ILE A 33 -2.41 7.01 -2.47
C ILE A 33 -1.09 6.83 -1.73
N THR A 34 -0.56 7.95 -1.23
CA THR A 34 0.65 7.96 -0.40
C THR A 34 0.57 9.07 0.63
N GLU A 35 1.59 9.21 1.47
CA GLU A 35 1.66 10.28 2.45
C GLU A 35 2.07 11.61 1.82
N LYS A 36 1.51 12.72 2.33
CA LYS A 36 1.84 14.07 1.88
C LYS A 36 3.19 14.50 2.46
N THR A 37 4.22 14.52 1.62
CA THR A 37 5.55 15.04 1.94
C THR A 37 6.01 16.00 0.85
N LYS A 38 7.00 16.85 1.15
CA LYS A 38 7.56 17.75 0.13
C LYS A 38 8.08 16.99 -1.10
N SER A 39 8.71 15.83 -0.89
CA SER A 39 9.24 14.98 -1.96
C SER A 39 8.17 14.33 -2.83
N ASN A 40 6.98 14.06 -2.27
CA ASN A 40 5.92 13.35 -2.99
C ASN A 40 4.96 14.29 -3.74
N MET A 41 4.99 15.59 -3.47
CA MET A 41 4.06 16.53 -4.11
C MET A 41 4.23 16.59 -5.64
N ALA A 42 5.43 16.38 -6.15
CA ALA A 42 5.70 16.33 -7.59
C ALA A 42 4.95 15.16 -8.31
N LEU A 43 4.46 14.16 -7.58
CA LEU A 43 3.69 13.06 -8.16
C LEU A 43 2.39 13.55 -8.82
N THR A 44 1.77 14.63 -8.31
CA THR A 44 0.55 15.19 -8.90
C THR A 44 0.78 15.73 -10.31
N ASN A 45 1.98 16.25 -10.57
CA ASN A 45 2.37 16.71 -11.91
C ASN A 45 2.64 15.52 -12.85
N LYS A 46 3.26 14.46 -12.29
CA LYS A 46 3.59 13.25 -13.06
C LYS A 46 2.37 12.37 -13.37
N TYR A 47 1.40 12.34 -12.46
CA TYR A 47 0.17 11.53 -12.57
C TYR A 47 -1.06 12.41 -12.30
N PRO A 48 -1.44 13.31 -13.23
CA PRO A 48 -2.53 14.28 -13.04
C PRO A 48 -3.85 13.58 -12.72
N ASN A 49 -4.54 14.07 -11.68
CA ASN A 49 -5.83 13.56 -11.21
C ASN A 49 -5.83 12.09 -10.73
N ARG A 50 -4.65 11.47 -10.54
CA ARG A 50 -4.48 10.07 -10.13
C ARG A 50 -3.86 9.91 -8.74
N VAL A 51 -3.44 11.00 -8.10
CA VAL A 51 -2.73 10.96 -6.81
C VAL A 51 -3.56 11.61 -5.72
N ASN A 52 -3.67 10.94 -4.59
CA ASN A 52 -4.27 11.45 -3.38
C ASN A 52 -3.32 11.27 -2.19
N PHE A 53 -3.46 12.12 -1.17
CA PHE A 53 -2.53 12.13 -0.04
C PHE A 53 -3.22 11.89 1.29
N LEU A 54 -2.62 10.99 2.07
CA LEU A 54 -2.87 10.81 3.49
C LEU A 54 -1.92 11.71 4.30
N MET A 55 -2.18 11.83 5.59
CA MET A 55 -1.29 12.58 6.49
C MET A 55 -0.01 11.78 6.74
N TYR A 56 1.12 12.47 6.67
CA TYR A 56 2.39 11.90 7.05
C TYR A 56 2.47 11.67 8.55
N GLY A 57 2.71 10.43 8.93
CA GLY A 57 2.89 10.01 10.32
C GLY A 57 4.25 9.37 10.54
N THR A 58 5.06 9.91 11.45
CA THR A 58 6.28 9.27 11.94
C THR A 58 6.10 8.81 13.37
N LYS A 59 6.81 7.75 13.74
CA LYS A 59 6.87 7.27 15.14
C LYS A 59 7.64 8.23 16.05
N ASP A 60 8.37 9.17 15.49
CA ASP A 60 9.16 10.17 16.24
C ASP A 60 8.27 11.14 17.03
N HIS A 61 6.99 11.26 16.64
CA HIS A 61 5.99 12.08 17.34
C HIS A 61 4.90 11.20 17.95
N ILE A 62 5.25 10.40 18.94
CA ILE A 62 4.37 9.40 19.59
C ILE A 62 3.02 9.98 20.03
N LEU A 63 3.01 11.19 20.57
CA LEU A 63 1.77 11.84 21.04
C LEU A 63 0.80 12.21 19.92
N SER A 64 1.28 12.58 18.74
CA SER A 64 0.44 12.96 17.60
C SER A 64 0.13 11.78 16.65
N TYR A 65 0.87 10.68 16.77
CA TYR A 65 0.73 9.55 15.89
C TYR A 65 -0.66 8.88 15.93
N PRO A 66 -1.28 8.60 17.11
CA PRO A 66 -2.61 8.00 17.17
C PRO A 66 -3.68 8.88 16.51
N LEU A 67 -3.61 10.21 16.73
CA LEU A 67 -4.54 11.14 16.11
C LEU A 67 -4.38 11.16 14.57
N LYS A 68 -3.15 11.19 14.07
CA LYS A 68 -2.89 11.12 12.62
C LYS A 68 -3.35 9.81 12.02
N LEU A 69 -3.16 8.69 12.73
CA LEU A 69 -3.65 7.39 12.31
C LEU A 69 -5.18 7.38 12.22
N LEU A 70 -5.87 7.92 13.23
CA LEU A 70 -7.32 8.05 13.24
C LEU A 70 -7.84 8.89 12.06
N ILE A 71 -7.22 10.05 11.81
CA ILE A 71 -7.54 10.89 10.64
C ILE A 71 -7.29 10.12 9.33
N ASN A 72 -6.21 9.35 9.25
CA ASN A 72 -5.92 8.54 8.07
C ASN A 72 -6.92 7.40 7.89
N CYS A 73 -7.49 6.83 8.96
CA CYS A 73 -8.61 5.88 8.85
C CYS A 73 -9.83 6.53 8.18
N PHE A 74 -10.25 7.72 8.64
CA PHE A 74 -11.37 8.44 8.02
C PHE A 74 -11.08 8.86 6.58
N LYS A 75 -9.87 9.35 6.28
CA LYS A 75 -9.46 9.68 4.91
C LYS A 75 -9.43 8.43 4.02
N SER A 76 -8.98 7.30 4.53
CA SER A 76 -8.98 6.04 3.81
C SER A 76 -10.41 5.60 3.48
N LEU A 77 -11.32 5.69 4.43
CA LEU A 77 -12.74 5.41 4.19
C LEU A 77 -13.34 6.35 3.13
N TYR A 78 -13.08 7.64 3.23
CA TYR A 78 -13.53 8.62 2.23
C TYR A 78 -13.02 8.29 0.82
N PHE A 79 -11.70 8.05 0.69
CA PHE A 79 -11.11 7.71 -0.61
C PHE A 79 -11.61 6.35 -1.11
N TYR A 80 -11.80 5.38 -0.25
CA TYR A 80 -12.35 4.09 -0.62
C TYR A 80 -13.76 4.25 -1.22
N LEU A 81 -14.66 4.94 -0.54
CA LEU A 81 -16.03 5.17 -1.01
C LEU A 81 -16.08 5.96 -2.32
N LYS A 82 -15.13 6.89 -2.51
CA LYS A 82 -15.02 7.69 -3.75
C LYS A 82 -14.48 6.88 -4.92
N LEU A 83 -13.44 6.07 -4.71
CA LEU A 83 -12.71 5.34 -5.75
C LEU A 83 -13.29 3.95 -6.01
N ARG A 84 -13.85 3.32 -4.99
CA ARG A 84 -14.42 1.96 -5.03
C ARG A 84 -13.53 0.96 -5.78
N PRO A 85 -12.28 0.76 -5.34
CA PRO A 85 -11.33 -0.08 -6.06
C PRO A 85 -11.77 -1.55 -6.05
N ASP A 86 -11.57 -2.24 -7.17
CA ASP A 86 -11.75 -3.68 -7.25
C ASP A 86 -10.53 -4.39 -6.64
N TYR A 87 -9.35 -3.77 -6.74
CA TYR A 87 -8.07 -4.28 -6.21
C TYR A 87 -7.33 -3.18 -5.46
N ILE A 88 -6.69 -3.55 -4.36
CA ILE A 88 -5.76 -2.70 -3.60
C ILE A 88 -4.40 -3.39 -3.62
N ILE A 89 -3.39 -2.73 -4.21
CA ILE A 89 -2.01 -3.21 -4.26
C ILE A 89 -1.17 -2.33 -3.33
N THR A 90 -0.42 -2.96 -2.44
CA THR A 90 0.44 -2.25 -1.50
C THR A 90 1.80 -2.92 -1.33
N THR A 91 2.83 -2.08 -1.18
CA THR A 91 4.17 -2.49 -0.74
C THR A 91 4.40 -2.24 0.77
N GLY A 92 3.32 -1.93 1.52
CA GLY A 92 3.35 -1.55 2.96
C GLY A 92 3.46 -0.02 3.07
N ALA A 93 3.75 0.53 4.11
CA ALA A 93 3.89 0.37 5.51
C ALA A 93 2.56 0.68 6.26
N HIS A 94 2.66 1.24 7.50
CA HIS A 94 1.51 1.46 8.41
C HIS A 94 0.34 2.26 7.81
N THR A 95 0.62 3.21 6.92
CA THR A 95 -0.39 4.07 6.25
C THR A 95 -1.33 3.27 5.34
N ALA A 96 -0.87 2.14 4.79
CA ALA A 96 -1.68 1.28 3.94
C ALA A 96 -2.66 0.39 4.72
N GLY A 97 -2.36 0.08 5.99
CA GLY A 97 -3.14 -0.83 6.81
C GLY A 97 -4.64 -0.52 6.84
N PRO A 98 -5.05 0.70 7.26
CA PRO A 98 -6.46 1.07 7.31
C PRO A 98 -7.18 0.91 5.98
N MET A 99 -6.57 1.31 4.88
CA MET A 99 -7.15 1.18 3.54
C MET A 99 -7.36 -0.29 3.14
N CYS A 100 -6.39 -1.16 3.43
CA CYS A 100 -6.50 -2.58 3.12
C CYS A 100 -7.58 -3.27 3.97
N CYS A 101 -7.68 -2.93 5.27
CA CYS A 101 -8.74 -3.45 6.13
C CYS A 101 -10.13 -3.02 5.64
N ILE A 102 -10.31 -1.73 5.31
CA ILE A 102 -11.54 -1.19 4.74
C ILE A 102 -11.85 -1.90 3.42
N GLY A 103 -10.87 -1.99 2.52
CA GLY A 103 -11.03 -2.66 1.24
C GLY A 103 -11.50 -4.10 1.37
N LYS A 104 -10.91 -4.85 2.30
CA LYS A 104 -11.31 -6.25 2.56
C LYS A 104 -12.76 -6.34 3.05
N ILE A 105 -13.17 -5.47 3.97
CA ILE A 105 -14.56 -5.43 4.48
C ILE A 105 -15.57 -5.15 3.36
N PHE A 106 -15.21 -4.25 2.42
CA PHE A 106 -16.09 -3.87 1.32
C PHE A 106 -15.89 -4.69 0.03
N GLY A 107 -15.11 -5.78 0.07
CA GLY A 107 -15.00 -6.76 -1.00
C GLY A 107 -13.94 -6.46 -2.07
N SER A 108 -13.00 -5.56 -1.82
CA SER A 108 -11.82 -5.40 -2.68
C SER A 108 -10.83 -6.55 -2.47
N HIS A 109 -10.15 -6.96 -3.53
CA HIS A 109 -9.04 -7.90 -3.44
C HIS A 109 -7.76 -7.20 -3.01
N ILE A 110 -7.12 -7.72 -1.96
CA ILE A 110 -5.89 -7.17 -1.38
C ILE A 110 -4.67 -7.93 -1.89
N ILE A 111 -3.77 -7.22 -2.55
CA ILE A 111 -2.47 -7.74 -3.01
C ILE A 111 -1.38 -7.03 -2.22
N TYR A 112 -0.69 -7.78 -1.37
CA TYR A 112 0.43 -7.27 -0.59
C TYR A 112 1.75 -7.77 -1.17
N ILE A 113 2.69 -6.86 -1.36
CA ILE A 113 4.06 -7.19 -1.78
C ILE A 113 4.98 -6.79 -0.63
N GLU A 114 5.63 -7.78 -0.01
CA GLU A 114 6.59 -7.52 1.07
C GLU A 114 7.80 -6.79 0.50
N THR A 115 8.31 -5.81 1.26
CA THR A 115 9.44 -4.99 0.81
C THR A 115 10.69 -5.82 0.54
N PHE A 116 11.41 -5.47 -0.52
CA PHE A 116 12.69 -6.06 -0.85
C PHE A 116 13.76 -5.83 0.22
N ALA A 117 13.65 -4.72 0.96
CA ALA A 117 14.60 -4.36 2.01
C ALA A 117 14.62 -5.31 3.20
N ASN A 118 13.60 -6.18 3.36
CA ASN A 118 13.48 -7.09 4.50
C ASN A 118 13.42 -8.55 4.02
N LYS A 119 14.39 -9.34 4.45
CA LYS A 119 14.47 -10.78 4.10
C LYS A 119 14.51 -11.74 5.27
N LYS A 120 14.54 -11.24 6.51
CA LYS A 120 14.75 -12.09 7.70
C LYS A 120 13.69 -11.96 8.77
N THR A 121 12.82 -10.94 8.68
CA THR A 121 11.82 -10.66 9.72
C THR A 121 10.51 -10.24 9.10
N LYS A 122 9.40 -10.49 9.79
CA LYS A 122 8.09 -9.98 9.39
C LYS A 122 8.01 -8.48 9.67
N THR A 123 7.64 -7.68 8.68
CA THR A 123 7.27 -6.29 8.95
C THR A 123 5.99 -6.21 9.78
N VAL A 124 5.78 -5.10 10.49
CA VAL A 124 4.54 -4.91 11.28
C VAL A 124 3.31 -4.93 10.35
N THR A 125 3.41 -4.26 9.21
CA THR A 125 2.32 -4.23 8.23
C THR A 125 2.11 -5.59 7.58
N GLY A 126 3.19 -6.32 7.26
CA GLY A 126 3.11 -7.67 6.75
C GLY A 126 2.39 -8.63 7.71
N ARG A 127 2.71 -8.57 9.01
CA ARG A 127 1.99 -9.37 10.03
C ARG A 127 0.50 -9.06 10.07
N LEU A 128 0.14 -7.77 9.98
CA LEU A 128 -1.25 -7.32 10.04
C LEU A 128 -2.04 -7.74 8.80
N LEU A 129 -1.42 -7.62 7.62
CA LEU A 129 -2.12 -7.82 6.35
C LEU A 129 -2.06 -9.26 5.84
N TYR A 130 -1.09 -10.07 6.30
CA TYR A 130 -0.96 -11.46 5.87
C TYR A 130 -2.27 -12.28 5.97
N PRO A 131 -3.02 -12.23 7.10
CA PRO A 131 -4.25 -13.02 7.24
C PRO A 131 -5.42 -12.51 6.39
N ILE A 132 -5.35 -11.30 5.85
CA ILE A 132 -6.46 -10.70 5.07
C ILE A 132 -6.12 -10.49 3.59
N ALA A 133 -4.85 -10.58 3.20
CA ALA A 133 -4.42 -10.46 1.82
C ALA A 133 -4.93 -11.66 0.99
N ASP A 134 -5.50 -11.38 -0.17
CA ASP A 134 -5.90 -12.42 -1.13
C ASP A 134 -4.68 -12.96 -1.88
N VAL A 135 -3.67 -12.09 -2.06
CA VAL A 135 -2.37 -12.46 -2.62
C VAL A 135 -1.29 -11.79 -1.77
N PHE A 136 -0.39 -12.59 -1.22
CA PHE A 136 0.76 -12.11 -0.47
C PHE A 136 2.03 -12.55 -1.18
N ILE A 137 2.85 -11.60 -1.61
CA ILE A 137 4.04 -11.85 -2.41
C ILE A 137 5.29 -11.52 -1.60
N VAL A 138 6.24 -12.42 -1.60
CA VAL A 138 7.57 -12.23 -1.00
C VAL A 138 8.64 -12.24 -2.09
N GLN A 139 9.69 -11.45 -1.90
CA GLN A 139 10.75 -11.29 -2.89
C GLN A 139 12.02 -12.10 -2.54
N TRP A 140 12.06 -12.68 -1.35
CA TRP A 140 13.12 -13.56 -0.88
C TRP A 140 12.55 -14.93 -0.52
N LYS A 141 13.23 -16.00 -0.93
CA LYS A 141 12.80 -17.38 -0.63
C LYS A 141 12.74 -17.66 0.87
N GLU A 142 13.64 -17.07 1.63
CA GLU A 142 13.73 -17.20 3.08
C GLU A 142 12.46 -16.66 3.79
N MET A 143 11.76 -15.76 3.15
CA MET A 143 10.51 -15.22 3.70
C MET A 143 9.35 -16.22 3.65
N LEU A 144 9.44 -17.30 2.84
CA LEU A 144 8.45 -18.37 2.84
C LEU A 144 8.43 -19.15 4.16
N GLU A 145 9.55 -19.21 4.89
CA GLU A 145 9.58 -19.78 6.25
C GLU A 145 8.74 -18.94 7.24
N LEU A 146 8.65 -17.64 6.99
CA LEU A 146 7.89 -16.72 7.82
C LEU A 146 6.42 -16.57 7.34
N TYR A 147 6.19 -16.68 6.05
CA TYR A 147 4.89 -16.56 5.40
C TYR A 147 4.64 -17.77 4.49
N PRO A 148 4.25 -18.94 5.06
CA PRO A 148 4.19 -20.21 4.32
C PRO A 148 3.25 -20.20 3.11
N ASP A 149 2.12 -19.45 3.18
CA ASP A 149 1.14 -19.35 2.10
C ASP A 149 1.46 -18.22 1.11
N ALA A 150 2.60 -17.53 1.26
CA ALA A 150 2.99 -16.46 0.35
C ALA A 150 3.53 -17.01 -0.97
N ILE A 151 3.38 -16.21 -2.01
CA ILE A 151 3.93 -16.50 -3.33
C ILE A 151 5.35 -15.92 -3.41
N TYR A 152 6.32 -16.73 -3.79
CA TYR A 152 7.65 -16.23 -4.12
C TYR A 152 7.62 -15.58 -5.51
N GLY A 153 7.69 -14.25 -5.55
CA GLY A 153 7.69 -13.46 -6.79
C GLY A 153 9.09 -13.22 -7.38
N GLY A 154 10.14 -13.54 -6.63
CA GLY A 154 11.49 -13.12 -6.99
C GLY A 154 11.64 -11.59 -6.94
N TRP A 155 12.58 -11.06 -7.68
CA TRP A 155 12.80 -9.62 -7.79
C TRP A 155 11.74 -9.00 -8.72
N ILE A 156 10.79 -8.28 -8.14
CA ILE A 156 9.64 -7.71 -8.86
C ILE A 156 9.98 -6.35 -9.50
N TYR A 157 10.98 -5.64 -8.99
CA TYR A 157 11.32 -4.27 -9.37
C TYR A 157 12.53 -4.18 -10.29
#